data_a2f78c3c2c58a68a28c4ddfd74deb320
#
_entry.id   a2f78c3c2c58a68a28c4ddfd74deb320
#
_cell.length_a   1.000
_cell.length_b   1.000
_cell.length_c   1.000
_cell.angle_alpha   90.00
_cell.angle_beta   90.00
_cell.angle_gamma   90.00
#
_symmetry.space_group_name_H-M   'P 1'
#
loop_
_entity.id
_entity.type
_entity.pdbx_description
1 polymer ?
#
loop_
_entity_poly.entity_id
_entity_poly.type
_entity_poly.pdbx_seq_one_letter_code
_entity_poly.pdbx_strand_id
1 'polypeptide(L)'
;MNDIIQRLKSDGFEGFISVENLMQSRKMISSYSGVYIILRLKDSEPEFLEQGTGGFFKKKEPRNPNVSIAELRDNWVTNEAIIYIGKATSLKSRLGSYLRFGEGKFATHWGGRYIWQLKDSRELLVCWKETDENPRVVEEEMIAQFKKEHGGKRPFANLQD
;
A
#
# COMPACT_ATOMS: atom_id res chain seq x y z
N MET A 1 -5.08 1.27 17.75
CA MET A 1 -5.04 1.54 16.30
C MET A 1 -5.35 3.00 15.96
N ASN A 2 -6.25 3.65 16.70
CA ASN A 2 -6.55 5.07 16.46
C ASN A 2 -5.33 5.99 16.61
N ASP A 3 -4.35 5.59 17.43
CA ASP A 3 -3.14 6.37 17.66
C ASP A 3 -2.29 6.52 16.40
N ILE A 4 -2.30 5.52 15.51
CA ILE A 4 -1.52 5.58 14.27
C ILE A 4 -2.05 6.69 13.35
N ILE A 5 -3.37 6.84 13.26
CA ILE A 5 -3.98 7.89 12.44
C ILE A 5 -3.58 9.27 12.96
N GLN A 6 -3.65 9.50 14.27
CA GLN A 6 -3.27 10.78 14.86
C GLN A 6 -1.78 11.07 14.64
N ARG A 7 -0.93 10.07 14.84
CA ARG A 7 0.51 10.22 14.61
C ARG A 7 0.80 10.60 13.17
N LEU A 8 0.17 9.91 12.21
CA LEU A 8 0.39 10.19 10.80
C LEU A 8 -0.15 11.56 10.41
N LYS A 9 -1.30 11.97 10.94
CA LYS A 9 -1.82 13.32 10.72
C LYS A 9 -0.85 14.37 11.24
N SER A 10 -0.27 14.16 12.42
CA SER A 10 0.73 15.06 12.99
C SER A 10 1.98 15.14 12.10
N ASP A 11 2.31 14.05 11.40
CA ASP A 11 3.44 14.00 10.46
C ASP A 11 3.10 14.58 9.08
N GLY A 12 1.88 15.07 8.88
CA GLY A 12 1.47 15.73 7.64
C GLY A 12 0.71 14.85 6.66
N PHE A 13 0.38 13.64 7.04
CA PHE A 13 -0.44 12.76 6.18
C PHE A 13 -1.89 13.19 6.19
N GLU A 14 -2.53 13.04 5.03
CA GLU A 14 -3.94 13.34 4.82
C GLU A 14 -4.60 12.21 4.05
N GLY A 15 -5.93 12.29 3.89
CA GLY A 15 -6.72 11.28 3.21
C GLY A 15 -7.41 10.37 4.19
N PHE A 16 -6.81 9.21 4.51
CA PHE A 16 -7.39 8.18 5.38
C PHE A 16 -8.74 7.72 4.83
N ILE A 17 -8.76 7.45 3.53
CA ILE A 17 -9.96 7.08 2.78
C ILE A 17 -9.84 5.62 2.38
N SER A 18 -10.96 4.89 2.44
CA SER A 18 -10.95 3.49 2.07
C SER A 18 -10.59 3.28 0.60
N VAL A 19 -9.95 2.16 0.32
CA VAL A 19 -9.67 1.73 -1.06
C VAL A 19 -10.95 1.74 -1.89
N GLU A 20 -12.05 1.23 -1.32
CA GLU A 20 -13.36 1.19 -1.99
C GLU A 20 -13.81 2.58 -2.44
N ASN A 21 -13.73 3.56 -1.55
CA ASN A 21 -14.14 4.93 -1.87
C ASN A 21 -13.20 5.58 -2.90
N LEU A 22 -11.92 5.33 -2.83
CA LEU A 22 -10.95 5.85 -3.80
C LEU A 22 -11.14 5.21 -5.18
N MET A 23 -11.56 3.95 -5.25
CA MET A 23 -11.90 3.32 -6.51
C MET A 23 -13.08 4.02 -7.20
N GLN A 24 -14.01 4.57 -6.42
CA GLN A 24 -15.15 5.31 -6.95
C GLN A 24 -14.79 6.73 -7.35
N SER A 25 -13.90 7.41 -6.60
CA SER A 25 -13.49 8.77 -6.90
C SER A 25 -12.08 9.05 -6.39
N ARG A 26 -11.22 9.53 -7.29
CA ARG A 26 -9.83 9.88 -6.97
C ARG A 26 -9.61 11.40 -6.89
N LYS A 27 -10.70 12.17 -6.85
CA LYS A 27 -10.63 13.66 -6.89
C LYS A 27 -9.81 14.26 -5.76
N MET A 28 -9.82 13.62 -4.59
CA MET A 28 -9.17 14.15 -3.40
C MET A 28 -7.66 13.90 -3.37
N ILE A 29 -7.15 13.02 -4.24
CA ILE A 29 -5.72 12.69 -4.22
C ILE A 29 -4.94 13.82 -4.86
N SER A 30 -3.90 14.28 -4.17
CA SER A 30 -2.99 15.31 -4.64
C SER A 30 -2.24 14.89 -5.90
N SER A 31 -2.01 15.85 -6.81
CA SER A 31 -1.18 15.62 -8.01
C SER A 31 0.31 15.82 -7.75
N TYR A 32 0.68 16.31 -6.56
CA TYR A 32 2.08 16.51 -6.20
C TYR A 32 2.82 15.19 -5.97
N SER A 33 4.15 15.30 -5.94
CA SER A 33 5.01 14.20 -5.52
C SER A 33 4.87 13.97 -4.02
N GLY A 34 5.08 12.73 -3.60
CA GLY A 34 5.00 12.41 -2.19
C GLY A 34 5.10 10.93 -1.89
N VAL A 35 4.74 10.60 -0.67
CA VAL A 35 4.69 9.22 -0.19
C VAL A 35 3.27 8.89 0.24
N TYR A 36 2.94 7.60 0.22
CA TYR A 36 1.63 7.14 0.65
C TYR A 36 1.77 5.86 1.47
N ILE A 37 0.77 5.63 2.31
CA ILE A 37 0.73 4.48 3.23
C ILE A 37 -0.63 3.81 3.09
N ILE A 38 -0.62 2.48 3.10
CA ILE A 38 -1.83 1.67 3.18
C ILE A 38 -1.91 1.11 4.60
N LEU A 39 -3.07 1.30 5.23
CA LEU A 39 -3.31 0.91 6.61
C LEU A 39 -4.38 -0.17 6.72
N ARG A 40 -4.16 -1.13 7.60
CA ARG A 40 -5.18 -2.08 8.03
C ARG A 40 -5.37 -1.89 9.54
N LEU A 41 -6.56 -1.42 9.92
CA LEU A 41 -6.84 -1.08 11.32
C LEU A 41 -7.46 -2.22 12.12
N LYS A 42 -7.78 -3.34 11.49
CA LYS A 42 -8.38 -4.49 12.15
C LYS A 42 -7.33 -5.26 12.95
N ASP A 43 -7.69 -5.70 14.15
CA ASP A 43 -6.84 -6.55 14.98
C ASP A 43 -6.95 -8.03 14.63
N SER A 44 -7.96 -8.40 13.82
CA SER A 44 -8.19 -9.80 13.46
C SER A 44 -7.08 -10.34 12.55
N GLU A 45 -6.89 -11.66 12.62
CA GLU A 45 -5.99 -12.35 11.71
C GLU A 45 -6.37 -12.08 10.26
N PRO A 46 -5.41 -11.83 9.38
CA PRO A 46 -5.72 -11.60 7.98
C PRO A 46 -6.22 -12.88 7.30
N GLU A 47 -7.17 -12.73 6.40
CA GLU A 47 -7.58 -13.82 5.52
C GLU A 47 -6.98 -13.54 4.14
N PHE A 48 -6.23 -14.52 3.62
CA PHE A 48 -5.60 -14.41 2.31
C PHE A 48 -6.35 -15.23 1.27
N LEU A 49 -6.43 -14.69 0.06
CA LEU A 49 -7.04 -15.36 -1.08
C LEU A 49 -5.94 -16.02 -1.92
N GLU A 50 -6.18 -17.23 -2.41
CA GLU A 50 -5.27 -17.88 -3.36
C GLU A 50 -5.21 -17.07 -4.66
N GLN A 51 -6.35 -16.56 -5.09
CA GLN A 51 -6.45 -15.61 -6.20
C GLN A 51 -7.04 -14.32 -5.71
N GLY A 52 -6.22 -13.27 -5.69
CA GLY A 52 -6.66 -11.94 -5.32
C GLY A 52 -7.31 -11.20 -6.47
N THR A 53 -7.56 -9.92 -6.26
CA THR A 53 -8.23 -9.06 -7.23
C THR A 53 -7.26 -8.35 -8.18
N GLY A 54 -5.95 -8.48 -7.96
CA GLY A 54 -4.94 -7.81 -8.79
C GLY A 54 -4.95 -8.28 -10.24
N GLY A 55 -4.66 -7.36 -11.15
CA GLY A 55 -4.56 -7.65 -12.58
C GLY A 55 -3.18 -8.18 -12.97
N PHE A 56 -2.86 -8.09 -14.25
CA PHE A 56 -1.56 -8.51 -14.75
C PHE A 56 -0.64 -7.31 -14.91
N PHE A 57 0.65 -7.51 -14.61
CA PHE A 57 1.63 -6.42 -14.63
C PHE A 57 1.88 -5.86 -16.03
N LYS A 58 1.98 -6.73 -17.04
CA LYS A 58 2.25 -6.31 -18.43
C LYS A 58 1.24 -6.89 -19.38
N LYS A 59 0.79 -6.07 -20.34
CA LYS A 59 -0.22 -6.49 -21.33
C LYS A 59 0.29 -7.53 -22.31
N LYS A 60 1.55 -7.40 -22.78
CA LYS A 60 2.14 -8.32 -23.77
C LYS A 60 2.57 -9.65 -23.17
N GLU A 61 3.15 -9.61 -21.99
CA GLU A 61 3.59 -10.78 -21.25
C GLU A 61 3.00 -10.71 -19.86
N PRO A 62 1.71 -11.05 -19.72
CA PRO A 62 1.04 -10.90 -18.44
C PRO A 62 1.68 -11.76 -17.36
N ARG A 63 2.02 -11.14 -16.25
CA ARG A 63 2.59 -11.82 -15.08
C ARG A 63 1.52 -11.92 -14.01
N ASN A 64 1.33 -13.13 -13.50
CA ASN A 64 0.39 -13.39 -12.43
C ASN A 64 0.89 -12.71 -11.14
N PRO A 65 0.10 -11.80 -10.54
CA PRO A 65 0.51 -11.14 -9.30
C PRO A 65 0.36 -12.01 -8.06
N ASN A 66 -0.34 -13.14 -8.16
CA ASN A 66 -0.66 -13.96 -7.01
C ASN A 66 0.53 -14.83 -6.58
N VAL A 67 0.74 -14.92 -5.27
CA VAL A 67 1.73 -15.78 -4.65
C VAL A 67 1.02 -16.76 -3.73
N SER A 68 1.76 -17.74 -3.20
CA SER A 68 1.17 -18.71 -2.27
C SER A 68 0.74 -18.05 -0.98
N ILE A 69 -0.27 -18.61 -0.33
CA ILE A 69 -0.71 -18.13 0.98
C ILE A 69 0.41 -18.25 2.01
N ALA A 70 1.25 -19.29 1.91
CA ALA A 70 2.39 -19.46 2.80
C ALA A 70 3.36 -18.27 2.68
N GLU A 71 3.63 -17.80 1.47
CA GLU A 71 4.50 -16.63 1.26
C GLU A 71 3.89 -15.37 1.86
N LEU A 72 2.57 -15.19 1.71
CA LEU A 72 1.87 -14.04 2.31
C LEU A 72 1.97 -14.07 3.82
N ARG A 73 1.77 -15.23 4.45
CA ARG A 73 1.87 -15.38 5.90
C ARG A 73 3.28 -15.13 6.41
N ASP A 74 4.29 -15.56 5.67
CA ASP A 74 5.68 -15.36 6.04
C ASP A 74 6.06 -13.87 6.07
N ASN A 75 5.39 -13.06 5.27
CA ASN A 75 5.65 -11.62 5.20
C ASN A 75 4.73 -10.79 6.08
N TRP A 76 3.73 -11.42 6.70
CA TRP A 76 2.78 -10.67 7.55
C TRP A 76 3.48 -10.18 8.81
N VAL A 77 3.21 -8.92 9.18
CA VAL A 77 3.72 -8.32 10.41
C VAL A 77 2.56 -8.16 11.37
N THR A 78 2.59 -8.92 12.46
CA THR A 78 1.52 -8.91 13.46
C THR A 78 1.51 -7.61 14.26
N ASN A 79 0.31 -7.21 14.70
CA ASN A 79 0.11 -6.02 15.53
C ASN A 79 0.61 -4.73 14.90
N GLU A 80 0.59 -4.65 13.57
CA GLU A 80 1.04 -3.48 12.83
C GLU A 80 -0.02 -3.03 11.85
N ALA A 81 -0.39 -1.74 11.90
CA ALA A 81 -1.39 -1.18 11.00
C ALA A 81 -0.81 -0.83 9.63
N ILE A 82 0.46 -0.42 9.57
CA ILE A 82 1.09 -0.06 8.29
C ILE A 82 1.43 -1.34 7.53
N ILE A 83 0.81 -1.52 6.36
CA ILE A 83 1.06 -2.73 5.56
C ILE A 83 1.76 -2.44 4.24
N TYR A 84 1.85 -1.18 3.83
CA TYR A 84 2.59 -0.80 2.64
C TYR A 84 2.98 0.67 2.69
N ILE A 85 4.19 0.99 2.26
CA ILE A 85 4.71 2.35 2.10
C ILE A 85 5.15 2.50 0.66
N GLY A 86 4.64 3.51 -0.04
CA GLY A 86 4.98 3.76 -1.43
C GLY A 86 5.38 5.21 -1.68
N LYS A 87 5.91 5.45 -2.87
CA LYS A 87 6.32 6.78 -3.32
C LYS A 87 5.72 7.08 -4.69
N ALA A 88 5.65 8.36 -5.02
CA ALA A 88 5.12 8.80 -6.30
C ALA A 88 5.68 10.15 -6.72
N THR A 89 5.95 10.32 -8.00
CA THR A 89 6.21 11.65 -8.58
C THR A 89 4.90 12.42 -8.76
N SER A 90 3.78 11.69 -8.93
CA SER A 90 2.42 12.20 -8.84
C SER A 90 1.60 11.21 -8.03
N LEU A 91 1.19 11.61 -6.84
CA LEU A 91 0.38 10.76 -5.96
C LEU A 91 -0.89 10.29 -6.65
N LYS A 92 -1.59 11.21 -7.31
CA LYS A 92 -2.84 10.88 -8.01
C LYS A 92 -2.63 9.84 -9.10
N SER A 93 -1.61 10.01 -9.92
CA SER A 93 -1.29 9.10 -11.01
C SER A 93 -0.89 7.72 -10.49
N ARG A 94 -0.01 7.69 -9.50
CA ARG A 94 0.51 6.42 -8.95
C ARG A 94 -0.56 5.64 -8.21
N LEU A 95 -1.32 6.31 -7.35
CA LEU A 95 -2.41 5.67 -6.63
C LEU A 95 -3.52 5.24 -7.59
N GLY A 96 -3.80 6.05 -8.62
CA GLY A 96 -4.75 5.64 -9.66
C GLY A 96 -4.33 4.35 -10.34
N SER A 97 -3.07 4.23 -10.71
CA SER A 97 -2.53 3.00 -11.30
C SER A 97 -2.65 1.82 -10.34
N TYR A 98 -2.31 2.01 -9.08
CA TYR A 98 -2.39 0.98 -8.06
C TYR A 98 -3.83 0.48 -7.86
N LEU A 99 -4.78 1.42 -7.79
CA LEU A 99 -6.19 1.08 -7.63
C LEU A 99 -6.74 0.33 -8.85
N ARG A 100 -6.38 0.75 -10.07
CA ARG A 100 -6.78 0.04 -11.28
C ARG A 100 -6.22 -1.38 -11.30
N PHE A 101 -4.99 -1.56 -10.87
CA PHE A 101 -4.40 -2.89 -10.74
C PHE A 101 -5.24 -3.75 -9.79
N GLY A 102 -5.67 -3.19 -8.66
CA GLY A 102 -6.52 -3.87 -7.70
C GLY A 102 -7.93 -4.20 -8.22
N GLU A 103 -8.36 -3.52 -9.29
CA GLU A 103 -9.63 -3.80 -9.96
C GLU A 103 -9.49 -4.86 -11.04
N GLY A 104 -8.32 -5.48 -11.18
CA GLY A 104 -8.08 -6.53 -12.17
C GLY A 104 -7.60 -6.02 -13.52
N LYS A 105 -7.23 -4.74 -13.63
CA LYS A 105 -6.77 -4.15 -14.88
C LYS A 105 -5.26 -4.23 -15.01
N PHE A 106 -4.75 -4.10 -16.24
CA PHE A 106 -3.32 -3.98 -16.46
C PHE A 106 -2.81 -2.66 -15.89
N ALA A 107 -1.68 -2.71 -15.20
CA ALA A 107 -1.02 -1.53 -14.68
C ALA A 107 0.47 -1.79 -14.52
N THR A 108 1.24 -0.72 -14.35
CA THR A 108 2.68 -0.80 -14.14
C THR A 108 3.07 -0.84 -12.65
N HIS A 109 2.09 -1.01 -11.78
CA HIS A 109 2.29 -1.04 -10.33
C HIS A 109 2.42 -2.49 -9.84
N TRP A 110 3.64 -3.00 -9.82
CA TRP A 110 3.91 -4.37 -9.38
C TRP A 110 4.24 -4.45 -7.88
N GLY A 111 4.93 -3.46 -7.35
CA GLY A 111 5.22 -3.37 -5.92
C GLY A 111 3.92 -3.20 -5.13
N GLY A 112 3.82 -3.83 -3.98
CA GLY A 112 2.61 -3.78 -3.17
C GLY A 112 1.51 -4.72 -3.62
N ARG A 113 1.79 -5.62 -4.55
CA ARG A 113 0.78 -6.53 -5.11
C ARG A 113 0.16 -7.48 -4.08
N TYR A 114 0.84 -7.76 -2.98
CA TYR A 114 0.33 -8.65 -1.93
C TYR A 114 -0.98 -8.16 -1.33
N ILE A 115 -1.21 -6.85 -1.31
CA ILE A 115 -2.42 -6.25 -0.75
C ILE A 115 -3.68 -6.83 -1.39
N TRP A 116 -3.63 -7.08 -2.70
CA TRP A 116 -4.81 -7.54 -3.45
C TRP A 116 -5.17 -9.00 -3.19
N GLN A 117 -4.34 -9.74 -2.45
CA GLN A 117 -4.68 -11.07 -1.97
C GLN A 117 -5.25 -11.06 -0.55
N LEU A 118 -5.39 -9.88 0.08
CA LEU A 118 -6.17 -9.76 1.32
C LEU A 118 -7.65 -9.74 0.98
N LYS A 119 -8.43 -10.54 1.69
CA LYS A 119 -9.87 -10.61 1.50
C LYS A 119 -10.53 -9.26 1.76
N ASP A 120 -10.01 -8.49 2.72
CA ASP A 120 -10.52 -7.18 3.10
C ASP A 120 -9.79 -6.01 2.42
N SER A 121 -9.17 -6.24 1.26
CA SER A 121 -8.37 -5.22 0.59
C SER A 121 -9.12 -3.90 0.34
N ARG A 122 -10.42 -3.95 0.04
CA ARG A 122 -11.21 -2.74 -0.23
C ARG A 122 -11.53 -1.93 1.01
N GLU A 123 -11.40 -2.52 2.20
CA GLU A 123 -11.64 -1.85 3.48
C GLU A 123 -10.38 -1.14 4.02
N LEU A 124 -9.23 -1.35 3.39
CA LEU A 124 -7.98 -0.72 3.81
C LEU A 124 -8.06 0.79 3.62
N LEU A 125 -7.32 1.54 4.44
CA LEU A 125 -7.28 2.99 4.34
C LEU A 125 -6.01 3.42 3.62
N VAL A 126 -6.14 4.45 2.79
CA VAL A 126 -5.03 5.06 2.07
C VAL A 126 -4.83 6.47 2.60
N CYS A 127 -3.61 6.81 2.96
CA CYS A 127 -3.24 8.17 3.29
C CYS A 127 -1.97 8.56 2.53
N TRP A 128 -1.75 9.85 2.36
CA TRP A 128 -0.62 10.36 1.58
C TRP A 128 -0.12 11.68 2.15
N LYS A 129 1.11 12.00 1.78
CA LYS A 129 1.79 13.22 2.20
C LYS A 129 2.57 13.78 1.04
N GLU A 130 2.32 15.05 0.69
CA GLU A 130 3.13 15.76 -0.28
C GLU A 130 4.53 16.00 0.30
N THR A 131 5.56 15.85 -0.52
CA THR A 131 6.94 16.09 -0.09
C THR A 131 7.66 17.02 -1.06
N ASP A 132 8.42 17.97 -0.54
CA ASP A 132 9.32 18.80 -1.33
C ASP A 132 10.62 18.06 -1.59
N GLU A 133 11.01 17.15 -0.69
CA GLU A 133 12.15 16.27 -0.88
C GLU A 133 11.83 15.20 -1.92
N ASN A 134 12.89 14.61 -2.49
CA ASN A 134 12.71 13.46 -3.38
C ASN A 134 11.92 12.37 -2.65
N PRO A 135 10.75 11.97 -3.16
CA PRO A 135 9.92 10.95 -2.50
C PRO A 135 10.64 9.64 -2.22
N ARG A 136 11.59 9.28 -3.06
CA ARG A 136 12.40 8.07 -2.87
C ARG A 136 13.18 8.11 -1.56
N VAL A 137 13.77 9.27 -1.25
CA VAL A 137 14.55 9.45 -0.01
C VAL A 137 13.61 9.33 1.19
N VAL A 138 12.46 9.98 1.14
CA VAL A 138 11.48 9.95 2.23
C VAL A 138 10.97 8.52 2.44
N GLU A 139 10.63 7.81 1.36
CA GLU A 139 10.19 6.42 1.44
C GLU A 139 11.26 5.52 2.06
N GLU A 140 12.50 5.65 1.60
CA GLU A 140 13.61 4.84 2.12
C GLU A 140 13.81 5.06 3.62
N GLU A 141 13.71 6.30 4.07
CA GLU A 141 13.81 6.62 5.51
C GLU A 141 12.67 5.99 6.31
N MET A 142 11.44 6.06 5.78
CA MET A 142 10.28 5.49 6.43
C MET A 142 10.37 3.97 6.53
N ILE A 143 10.81 3.31 5.47
CA ILE A 143 11.00 1.85 5.47
C ILE A 143 12.13 1.45 6.42
N ALA A 144 13.23 2.21 6.43
CA ALA A 144 14.34 1.95 7.34
C ALA A 144 13.90 2.06 8.81
N GLN A 145 13.10 3.06 9.13
CA GLN A 145 12.57 3.24 10.48
C GLN A 145 11.64 2.08 10.86
N PHE A 146 10.77 1.68 9.93
CA PHE A 146 9.88 0.53 10.15
C PHE A 146 10.68 -0.74 10.44
N LYS A 147 11.69 -1.03 9.63
CA LYS A 147 12.56 -2.19 9.83
C LYS A 147 13.26 -2.16 11.19
N LYS A 148 13.73 -0.99 11.60
CA LYS A 148 14.37 -0.80 12.89
C LYS A 148 13.45 -1.16 14.05
N GLU A 149 12.17 -0.81 13.93
CA GLU A 149 11.15 -1.08 14.94
C GLU A 149 10.60 -2.52 14.89
N HIS A 150 10.87 -3.25 13.83
CA HIS A 150 10.27 -4.57 13.57
C HIS A 150 11.31 -5.66 13.31
N GLY A 151 12.49 -5.54 13.91
CA GLY A 151 13.50 -6.59 13.81
C GLY A 151 14.02 -6.86 12.41
N GLY A 152 14.05 -5.83 11.56
CA GLY A 152 14.52 -5.94 10.19
C GLY A 152 13.44 -6.29 9.17
N LYS A 153 12.20 -6.48 9.60
CA LYS A 153 11.09 -6.79 8.69
C LYS A 153 10.56 -5.53 8.02
N ARG A 154 10.27 -5.65 6.73
CA ARG A 154 9.56 -4.60 5.97
C ARG A 154 8.06 -4.64 6.27
N PRO A 155 7.31 -3.57 5.95
CA PRO A 155 5.85 -3.68 5.90
C PRO A 155 5.43 -4.85 5.01
N PHE A 156 4.31 -5.47 5.33
CA PHE A 156 3.84 -6.70 4.68
C PHE A 156 3.97 -6.71 3.16
N ALA A 157 3.52 -5.66 2.50
CA ALA A 157 3.44 -5.63 1.03
C ALA A 157 4.66 -4.97 0.36
N ASN A 158 5.63 -4.51 1.12
CA ASN A 158 6.87 -3.99 0.56
C ASN A 158 7.79 -5.15 0.19
N LEU A 159 8.12 -5.26 -1.10
CA LEU A 159 8.91 -6.37 -1.63
C LEU A 159 10.41 -6.04 -1.66
N GLN A 160 10.75 -4.77 -1.52
CA GLN A 160 12.12 -4.29 -1.47
C GLN A 160 12.17 -2.99 -0.68
N ASP A 161 13.36 -2.57 -0.31
CA ASP A 161 13.58 -1.34 0.45
C ASP A 161 13.40 -0.09 -0.43
#